data_9a97d1305ea58afde81491c532a89465
#
_entry.id   9a97d1305ea58afde81491c532a89465
#
_cell.length_a   1.000
_cell.length_b   1.000
_cell.length_c   1.000
_cell.angle_alpha   90.00
_cell.angle_beta   90.00
_cell.angle_gamma   90.00
#
_symmetry.space_group_name_H-M   'P 1'
#
loop_
_entity.id
_entity.type
_entity.pdbx_description
1 polymer ?
#
loop_
_entity_poly.entity_id
_entity_poly.type
_entity_poly.pdbx_seq_one_letter_code
_entity_poly.pdbx_strand_id
1 'polypeptide(L)'
;VINNDDEEFNLNNPNLQKLIKEKKFVFIRGWLNRDFENVERYSTEIRDYFRPQKKFQETVDNFINNIRGQGDILIGIHIRRGDYKLFRGGLFFYKNEIYKRFMQSIVEEYPQKDVQFMICSDESLNYDDFSGFSITFGLNHELLDLYSLAQCDYILGPPSTYTMWASYYGRVPLFMISDPKSDVSMQNFSIKTL
;
A
#
# COMPACT_ATOMS: atom_id res chain seq x y z
N VAL A 1 29.31 6.87 -1.24
CA VAL A 1 28.07 6.09 -1.48
C VAL A 1 28.07 4.91 -0.53
N ILE A 2 26.99 4.73 0.18
CA ILE A 2 26.76 3.60 1.10
C ILE A 2 25.71 2.72 0.46
N ASN A 3 25.93 1.39 0.46
CA ASN A 3 24.95 0.44 -0.01
C ASN A 3 24.00 0.06 1.14
N ASN A 4 22.69 0.26 0.93
CA ASN A 4 21.62 -0.05 1.87
C ASN A 4 20.94 -1.39 1.53
N ASP A 5 21.51 -2.17 0.61
CA ASP A 5 20.95 -3.49 0.24
C ASP A 5 21.40 -4.58 1.24
N ASP A 6 22.35 -4.27 2.13
CA ASP A 6 22.79 -5.17 3.18
C ASP A 6 21.74 -5.26 4.30
N GLU A 7 21.51 -6.46 4.81
CA GLU A 7 20.49 -6.76 5.83
C GLU A 7 20.70 -6.02 7.17
N GLU A 8 21.93 -5.60 7.45
CA GLU A 8 22.33 -4.94 8.71
C GLU A 8 22.46 -3.42 8.59
N PHE A 9 21.87 -2.77 7.58
CA PHE A 9 21.92 -1.33 7.47
C PHE A 9 21.21 -0.67 8.66
N ASN A 10 21.95 0.10 9.46
CA ASN A 10 21.42 0.84 10.59
C ASN A 10 22.10 2.21 10.71
N LEU A 11 21.33 3.28 10.68
CA LEU A 11 21.81 4.66 10.81
C LEU A 11 22.46 4.94 12.18
N ASN A 12 22.14 4.14 13.20
CA ASN A 12 22.77 4.25 14.53
C ASN A 12 24.15 3.60 14.61
N ASN A 13 24.63 2.94 13.54
CA ASN A 13 25.97 2.36 13.51
C ASN A 13 27.04 3.46 13.74
N PRO A 14 27.94 3.30 14.77
CA PRO A 14 28.90 4.33 15.12
C PRO A 14 29.84 4.75 13.98
N ASN A 15 30.25 3.80 13.13
CA ASN A 15 31.10 4.08 11.97
C ASN A 15 30.37 4.91 10.93
N LEU A 16 29.09 4.61 10.69
CA LEU A 16 28.24 5.39 9.80
C LEU A 16 27.99 6.79 10.35
N GLN A 17 27.69 6.91 11.64
CA GLN A 17 27.52 8.19 12.33
C GLN A 17 28.79 9.05 12.26
N LYS A 18 29.97 8.45 12.44
CA LYS A 18 31.25 9.17 12.27
C LYS A 18 31.40 9.65 10.83
N LEU A 19 31.13 8.79 9.84
CA LEU A 19 31.20 9.16 8.42
C LEU A 19 30.26 10.32 8.07
N ILE A 20 29.02 10.29 8.58
CA ILE A 20 28.02 11.34 8.36
C ILE A 20 28.50 12.68 8.94
N LYS A 21 29.11 12.66 10.12
CA LYS A 21 29.68 13.89 10.77
C LYS A 21 30.89 14.45 10.04
N GLU A 22 31.73 13.59 9.45
CA GLU A 22 32.96 14.00 8.78
C GLU A 22 32.74 14.44 7.33
N LYS A 23 31.67 14.04 6.70
CA LYS A 23 31.41 14.30 5.27
C LYS A 23 30.30 15.32 5.08
N LYS A 24 30.51 16.24 4.14
CA LYS A 24 29.54 17.26 3.77
C LYS A 24 28.30 16.65 3.09
N PHE A 25 28.49 15.55 2.35
CA PHE A 25 27.44 14.83 1.65
C PHE A 25 27.65 13.32 1.81
N VAL A 26 26.58 12.61 2.11
CA VAL A 26 26.52 11.14 2.17
C VAL A 26 25.40 10.67 1.25
N PHE A 27 25.73 9.79 0.31
CA PHE A 27 24.76 9.17 -0.59
C PHE A 27 24.53 7.73 -0.13
N ILE A 28 23.27 7.40 0.14
CA ILE A 28 22.84 6.05 0.48
C ILE A 28 22.17 5.47 -0.77
N ARG A 29 22.63 4.30 -1.21
CA ARG A 29 22.05 3.57 -2.33
C ARG A 29 21.34 2.32 -1.80
N GLY A 30 20.12 2.10 -2.21
CA GLY A 30 19.35 0.90 -1.89
C GLY A 30 17.93 1.01 -2.45
N TRP A 31 17.27 -0.12 -2.59
CA TRP A 31 15.90 -0.16 -3.09
C TRP A 31 14.87 0.17 -2.00
N LEU A 32 15.11 -0.31 -0.78
CA LEU A 32 14.26 -0.08 0.38
C LEU A 32 15.09 0.53 1.51
N ASN A 33 14.48 1.40 2.31
CA ASN A 33 15.09 1.75 3.58
C ASN A 33 14.95 0.54 4.54
N ARG A 34 16.09 -0.02 4.95
CA ARG A 34 16.13 -1.21 5.81
C ARG A 34 16.44 -0.89 7.27
N ASP A 35 16.42 0.37 7.63
CA ASP A 35 16.59 0.83 9.00
C ASP A 35 15.24 0.85 9.73
N PHE A 36 14.66 -0.32 9.91
CA PHE A 36 13.32 -0.50 10.48
C PHE A 36 13.18 0.12 11.88
N GLU A 37 14.23 0.05 12.70
CA GLU A 37 14.25 0.64 14.04
C GLU A 37 14.04 2.16 13.99
N ASN A 38 14.82 2.85 13.16
CA ASN A 38 14.70 4.31 13.03
C ASN A 38 13.44 4.72 12.27
N VAL A 39 13.00 3.95 11.27
CA VAL A 39 11.73 4.20 10.56
C VAL A 39 10.55 4.15 11.54
N GLU A 40 10.52 3.18 12.44
CA GLU A 40 9.46 3.10 13.47
C GLU A 40 9.61 4.21 14.50
N ARG A 41 10.83 4.44 15.00
CA ARG A 41 11.12 5.49 16.00
C ARG A 41 10.70 6.89 15.55
N TYR A 42 10.96 7.23 14.28
CA TYR A 42 10.66 8.54 13.69
C TYR A 42 9.43 8.50 12.78
N SER A 43 8.56 7.53 12.97
CA SER A 43 7.42 7.29 12.09
C SER A 43 6.44 8.46 12.02
N THR A 44 6.29 9.22 13.09
CA THR A 44 5.44 10.43 13.11
C THR A 44 6.06 11.53 12.27
N GLU A 45 7.34 11.83 12.48
CA GLU A 45 8.08 12.86 11.72
C GLU A 45 8.14 12.53 10.24
N ILE A 46 8.35 11.25 9.90
CA ILE A 46 8.35 10.79 8.50
C ILE A 46 6.98 11.03 7.87
N ARG A 47 5.88 10.62 8.51
CA ARG A 47 4.52 10.85 7.99
C ARG A 47 4.21 12.34 7.86
N ASP A 48 4.62 13.15 8.83
CA ASP A 48 4.44 14.60 8.78
C ASP A 48 5.21 15.24 7.63
N TYR A 49 6.44 14.82 7.41
CA TYR A 49 7.28 15.30 6.30
C TYR A 49 6.70 14.97 4.92
N PHE A 50 6.12 13.78 4.77
CA PHE A 50 5.51 13.33 3.52
C PHE A 50 4.00 13.62 3.44
N ARG A 51 3.49 14.51 4.27
CA ARG A 51 2.08 14.92 4.20
C ARG A 51 1.78 15.54 2.83
N PRO A 52 0.71 15.11 2.13
CA PRO A 52 0.34 15.69 0.86
C PRO A 52 -0.01 17.17 1.02
N GLN A 53 0.19 17.94 -0.05
CA GLN A 53 -0.25 19.33 -0.08
C GLN A 53 -1.77 19.41 0.19
N LYS A 54 -2.19 20.49 0.84
CA LYS A 54 -3.57 20.68 1.31
C LYS A 54 -4.63 20.37 0.25
N LYS A 55 -4.44 20.84 -1.00
CA LYS A 55 -5.39 20.58 -2.08
C LYS A 55 -5.56 19.09 -2.42
N PHE A 56 -4.47 18.30 -2.35
CA PHE A 56 -4.53 16.86 -2.56
C PHE A 56 -5.18 16.16 -1.38
N GLN A 57 -4.87 16.59 -0.15
CA GLN A 57 -5.49 16.07 1.05
C GLN A 57 -7.00 16.29 1.02
N GLU A 58 -7.47 17.51 0.73
CA GLU A 58 -8.89 17.83 0.63
C GLU A 58 -9.60 17.01 -0.45
N THR A 59 -8.94 16.75 -1.59
CA THR A 59 -9.49 15.90 -2.65
C THR A 59 -9.66 14.46 -2.16
N VAL A 60 -8.65 13.92 -1.51
CA VAL A 60 -8.69 12.55 -0.95
C VAL A 60 -9.75 12.45 0.14
N ASP A 61 -9.79 13.40 1.07
CA ASP A 61 -10.74 13.40 2.19
C ASP A 61 -12.19 13.46 1.69
N ASN A 62 -12.49 14.31 0.71
CA ASN A 62 -13.82 14.40 0.10
C ASN A 62 -14.20 13.09 -0.61
N PHE A 63 -13.27 12.50 -1.36
CA PHE A 63 -13.49 11.23 -2.04
C PHE A 63 -13.77 10.10 -1.05
N ILE A 64 -12.91 9.93 -0.06
CA ILE A 64 -13.05 8.88 0.96
C ILE A 64 -14.34 9.06 1.77
N ASN A 65 -14.69 10.28 2.17
CA ASN A 65 -15.94 10.54 2.90
C ASN A 65 -17.17 10.15 2.07
N ASN A 66 -17.16 10.38 0.76
CA ASN A 66 -18.26 10.00 -0.11
C ASN A 66 -18.43 8.48 -0.22
N ILE A 67 -17.33 7.71 -0.29
CA ILE A 67 -17.42 6.25 -0.41
C ILE A 67 -17.61 5.55 0.92
N ARG A 68 -17.10 6.08 2.04
CA ARG A 68 -17.34 5.52 3.38
C ARG A 68 -18.81 5.55 3.80
N GLY A 69 -19.60 6.50 3.28
CA GLY A 69 -21.03 6.55 3.52
C GLY A 69 -21.85 5.44 2.84
N GLN A 70 -21.20 4.59 2.04
CA GLN A 70 -21.83 3.54 1.26
C GLN A 70 -21.67 2.12 1.84
N GLY A 71 -20.89 1.97 2.93
CA GLY A 71 -20.65 0.67 3.54
C GLY A 71 -20.06 0.77 4.95
N ASP A 72 -20.06 -0.37 5.66
CA ASP A 72 -19.51 -0.46 7.04
C ASP A 72 -18.00 -0.61 7.07
N ILE A 73 -17.42 -1.20 6.00
CA ILE A 73 -15.99 -1.47 5.87
C ILE A 73 -15.54 -1.06 4.49
N LEU A 74 -14.44 -0.29 4.41
CA LEU A 74 -13.80 0.13 3.17
C LEU A 74 -12.49 -0.62 2.96
N ILE A 75 -12.43 -1.46 1.91
CA ILE A 75 -11.25 -2.22 1.52
C ILE A 75 -10.62 -1.59 0.28
N GLY A 76 -9.37 -1.16 0.38
CA GLY A 76 -8.58 -0.71 -0.77
C GLY A 76 -7.98 -1.87 -1.54
N ILE A 77 -8.31 -2.01 -2.82
CA ILE A 77 -7.73 -3.00 -3.72
C ILE A 77 -6.75 -2.30 -4.65
N HIS A 78 -5.49 -2.72 -4.64
CA HIS A 78 -4.49 -2.25 -5.59
C HIS A 78 -4.24 -3.31 -6.67
N ILE A 79 -4.55 -2.99 -7.90
CA ILE A 79 -4.31 -3.83 -9.08
C ILE A 79 -3.15 -3.23 -9.86
N ARG A 80 -2.00 -3.90 -9.86
CA ARG A 80 -0.81 -3.49 -10.61
C ARG A 80 -0.51 -4.48 -11.71
N ARG A 81 -0.49 -4.01 -12.95
CA ARG A 81 -0.31 -4.84 -14.13
C ARG A 81 0.75 -4.33 -15.09
N GLY A 82 0.84 -3.03 -15.33
CA GLY A 82 1.69 -2.42 -16.32
C GLY A 82 3.08 -3.05 -16.41
N ASP A 83 3.99 -2.67 -15.54
CA ASP A 83 5.34 -3.23 -15.46
C ASP A 83 5.37 -4.69 -14.94
N TYR A 84 4.34 -5.13 -14.21
CA TYR A 84 4.28 -6.48 -13.62
C TYR A 84 4.11 -7.59 -14.64
N LYS A 85 3.71 -7.27 -15.89
CA LYS A 85 3.74 -8.23 -17.01
C LYS A 85 5.12 -8.83 -17.23
N LEU A 86 6.18 -8.05 -17.00
CA LEU A 86 7.56 -8.46 -17.23
C LEU A 86 8.35 -8.62 -15.92
N PHE A 87 7.94 -7.96 -14.84
CA PHE A 87 8.63 -8.02 -13.58
C PHE A 87 8.65 -9.45 -13.02
N ARG A 88 9.85 -9.99 -12.80
CA ARG A 88 10.07 -11.38 -12.37
C ARG A 88 9.30 -12.41 -13.20
N GLY A 89 9.24 -12.21 -14.53
CA GLY A 89 8.52 -13.11 -15.43
C GLY A 89 7.00 -13.12 -15.25
N GLY A 90 6.43 -12.03 -14.73
CA GLY A 90 4.98 -11.93 -14.52
C GLY A 90 4.48 -12.58 -13.23
N LEU A 91 5.38 -12.91 -12.29
CA LEU A 91 5.04 -13.64 -11.05
C LEU A 91 3.89 -12.99 -10.26
N PHE A 92 3.79 -11.66 -10.27
CA PHE A 92 2.78 -10.90 -9.54
C PHE A 92 1.73 -10.24 -10.45
N PHE A 93 1.70 -10.65 -11.72
CA PHE A 93 0.68 -10.20 -12.66
C PHE A 93 -0.60 -11.04 -12.49
N TYR A 94 -1.59 -10.50 -11.81
CA TYR A 94 -2.84 -11.21 -11.53
C TYR A 94 -3.99 -10.69 -12.40
N LYS A 95 -4.83 -11.64 -12.87
CA LYS A 95 -6.08 -11.33 -13.55
C LYS A 95 -7.18 -10.95 -12.55
N ASN A 96 -8.28 -10.35 -13.04
CA ASN A 96 -9.40 -9.91 -12.21
C ASN A 96 -9.98 -11.02 -11.33
N GLU A 97 -10.02 -12.27 -11.84
CA GLU A 97 -10.54 -13.43 -11.13
C GLU A 97 -9.82 -13.70 -9.80
N ILE A 98 -8.52 -13.41 -9.73
CA ILE A 98 -7.75 -13.57 -8.49
C ILE A 98 -8.22 -12.55 -7.45
N TYR A 99 -8.35 -11.27 -7.83
CA TYR A 99 -8.84 -10.24 -6.93
C TYR A 99 -10.29 -10.52 -6.49
N LYS A 100 -11.16 -10.91 -7.42
CA LYS A 100 -12.58 -11.27 -7.12
C LYS A 100 -12.65 -12.41 -6.11
N ARG A 101 -11.79 -13.43 -6.22
CA ARG A 101 -11.77 -14.53 -5.25
C ARG A 101 -11.40 -14.01 -3.84
N PHE A 102 -10.40 -13.15 -3.73
CA PHE A 102 -10.06 -12.54 -2.44
C PHE A 102 -11.18 -11.63 -1.92
N MET A 103 -11.78 -10.81 -2.78
CA MET A 103 -12.92 -9.96 -2.42
C MET A 103 -14.08 -10.79 -1.89
N GLN A 104 -14.41 -11.92 -2.55
CA GLN A 104 -15.45 -12.84 -2.13
C GLN A 104 -15.16 -13.41 -0.73
N SER A 105 -13.94 -13.89 -0.48
CA SER A 105 -13.55 -14.41 0.83
C SER A 105 -13.66 -13.34 1.94
N ILE A 106 -13.33 -12.08 1.63
CA ILE A 106 -13.47 -10.97 2.59
C ILE A 106 -14.95 -10.73 2.91
N VAL A 107 -15.84 -10.70 1.89
CA VAL A 107 -17.29 -10.53 2.11
C VAL A 107 -17.85 -11.65 2.97
N GLU A 108 -17.40 -12.88 2.77
CA GLU A 108 -17.81 -14.06 3.56
C GLU A 108 -17.38 -13.99 5.03
N GLU A 109 -16.26 -13.31 5.35
CA GLU A 109 -15.87 -13.05 6.75
C GLU A 109 -16.76 -12.00 7.45
N TYR A 110 -17.49 -11.19 6.69
CA TYR A 110 -18.33 -10.10 7.21
C TYR A 110 -19.80 -10.21 6.77
N PRO A 111 -20.51 -11.34 7.07
CA PRO A 111 -21.83 -11.62 6.51
C PRO A 111 -22.93 -10.64 6.95
N GLN A 112 -22.67 -9.80 7.95
CA GLN A 112 -23.62 -8.81 8.48
C GLN A 112 -23.18 -7.36 8.25
N LYS A 113 -22.18 -7.15 7.40
CA LYS A 113 -21.63 -5.83 7.10
C LYS A 113 -21.61 -5.57 5.61
N ASP A 114 -21.87 -4.34 5.25
CA ASP A 114 -21.71 -3.86 3.88
C ASP A 114 -20.22 -3.56 3.61
N VAL A 115 -19.59 -4.42 2.80
CA VAL A 115 -18.20 -4.26 2.40
C VAL A 115 -18.12 -3.48 1.10
N GLN A 116 -17.51 -2.29 1.16
CA GLN A 116 -17.21 -1.45 0.01
C GLN A 116 -15.76 -1.65 -0.42
N PHE A 117 -15.53 -1.81 -1.72
CA PHE A 117 -14.19 -1.90 -2.29
C PHE A 117 -13.83 -0.65 -3.08
N MET A 118 -12.70 -0.03 -2.76
CA MET A 118 -12.08 1.00 -3.57
C MET A 118 -10.97 0.36 -4.40
N ILE A 119 -11.10 0.38 -5.73
CA ILE A 119 -10.14 -0.27 -6.64
C ILE A 119 -9.27 0.77 -7.33
N CYS A 120 -7.97 0.72 -7.07
CA CYS A 120 -6.94 1.54 -7.74
C CYS A 120 -6.13 0.65 -8.70
N SER A 121 -5.86 1.14 -9.91
CA SER A 121 -5.09 0.38 -10.91
C SER A 121 -4.26 1.31 -11.80
N ASP A 122 -3.16 0.77 -12.33
CA ASP A 122 -2.34 1.37 -13.37
C ASP A 122 -2.84 1.06 -14.80
N GLU A 123 -3.98 0.36 -14.92
CA GLU A 123 -4.71 0.10 -16.17
C GLU A 123 -6.18 0.51 -16.02
N SER A 124 -6.84 0.81 -17.14
CA SER A 124 -8.29 1.03 -17.16
C SER A 124 -9.02 -0.28 -16.88
N LEU A 125 -10.00 -0.22 -15.98
CA LEU A 125 -10.83 -1.36 -15.59
C LEU A 125 -12.31 -1.04 -15.87
N ASN A 126 -13.14 -2.07 -16.05
CA ASN A 126 -14.58 -1.93 -16.24
C ASN A 126 -15.33 -2.34 -14.98
N TYR A 127 -16.45 -1.68 -14.68
CA TYR A 127 -17.34 -2.06 -13.57
C TYR A 127 -17.87 -3.49 -13.72
N ASP A 128 -18.17 -3.91 -14.95
CA ASP A 128 -18.69 -5.25 -15.24
C ASP A 128 -17.69 -6.35 -14.85
N ASP A 129 -16.39 -6.07 -14.87
CA ASP A 129 -15.36 -7.02 -14.42
C ASP A 129 -15.50 -7.40 -12.95
N PHE A 130 -16.12 -6.54 -12.14
CA PHE A 130 -16.32 -6.72 -10.70
C PHE A 130 -17.81 -6.76 -10.31
N SER A 131 -18.68 -7.15 -11.26
CA SER A 131 -20.11 -7.32 -10.99
C SER A 131 -20.33 -8.27 -9.80
N GLY A 132 -21.28 -7.93 -8.93
CA GLY A 132 -21.58 -8.66 -7.69
C GLY A 132 -20.89 -8.11 -6.44
N PHE A 133 -20.00 -7.10 -6.59
CA PHE A 133 -19.37 -6.39 -5.48
C PHE A 133 -19.78 -4.92 -5.45
N SER A 134 -19.85 -4.33 -4.26
CA SER A 134 -19.96 -2.88 -4.11
C SER A 134 -18.58 -2.26 -4.32
N ILE A 135 -18.38 -1.60 -5.46
CA ILE A 135 -17.08 -1.05 -5.85
C ILE A 135 -17.15 0.44 -6.19
N THR A 136 -16.05 1.12 -5.97
CA THR A 136 -15.74 2.45 -6.51
C THR A 136 -14.32 2.44 -7.04
N PHE A 137 -14.09 2.95 -8.24
CA PHE A 137 -12.72 3.14 -8.72
C PHE A 137 -12.08 4.35 -8.06
N GLY A 138 -10.76 4.27 -7.86
CA GLY A 138 -9.94 5.38 -7.37
C GLY A 138 -9.99 6.60 -8.30
N LEU A 139 -9.20 7.60 -7.97
CA LEU A 139 -9.20 8.90 -8.66
C LEU A 139 -8.36 8.89 -9.94
N ASN A 140 -7.79 7.75 -10.31
CA ASN A 140 -6.93 7.57 -11.49
C ASN A 140 -5.73 8.54 -11.51
N HIS A 141 -5.16 8.74 -10.34
CA HIS A 141 -3.97 9.57 -10.13
C HIS A 141 -3.13 8.95 -9.03
N GLU A 142 -1.87 8.62 -9.33
CA GLU A 142 -1.00 7.82 -8.48
C GLU A 142 -0.85 8.37 -7.05
N LEU A 143 -0.75 9.70 -6.88
CA LEU A 143 -0.65 10.31 -5.57
C LEU A 143 -1.98 10.28 -4.80
N LEU A 144 -3.09 10.62 -5.48
CA LEU A 144 -4.40 10.62 -4.85
C LEU A 144 -4.84 9.21 -4.45
N ASP A 145 -4.60 8.23 -5.32
CA ASP A 145 -4.92 6.82 -5.05
C ASP A 145 -4.07 6.26 -3.90
N LEU A 146 -2.77 6.65 -3.83
CA LEU A 146 -1.88 6.28 -2.73
C LEU A 146 -2.44 6.72 -1.37
N TYR A 147 -2.81 7.99 -1.26
CA TYR A 147 -3.33 8.53 0.00
C TYR A 147 -4.80 8.16 0.25
N SER A 148 -5.56 7.78 -0.77
CA SER A 148 -6.88 7.17 -0.60
C SER A 148 -6.75 5.76 -0.02
N LEU A 149 -5.83 4.93 -0.51
CA LEU A 149 -5.51 3.62 0.08
C LEU A 149 -5.08 3.75 1.55
N ALA A 150 -4.31 4.79 1.88
CA ALA A 150 -3.88 5.07 3.25
C ALA A 150 -5.03 5.50 4.20
N GLN A 151 -6.23 5.70 3.69
CA GLN A 151 -7.44 6.01 4.47
C GLN A 151 -8.49 4.88 4.45
N CYS A 152 -8.22 3.73 3.82
CA CYS A 152 -9.07 2.55 3.91
C CYS A 152 -8.96 1.87 5.28
N ASP A 153 -9.85 0.93 5.57
CA ASP A 153 -9.76 0.11 6.78
C ASP A 153 -8.75 -1.02 6.60
N TYR A 154 -8.63 -1.54 5.37
CA TYR A 154 -7.68 -2.57 4.96
C TYR A 154 -7.22 -2.33 3.53
N ILE A 155 -6.05 -2.88 3.19
CA ILE A 155 -5.51 -2.85 1.82
C ILE A 155 -5.20 -4.28 1.37
N LEU A 156 -5.48 -4.58 0.10
CA LEU A 156 -5.12 -5.84 -0.54
C LEU A 156 -4.52 -5.55 -1.92
N GLY A 157 -3.42 -6.23 -2.23
CA GLY A 157 -2.78 -6.08 -3.55
C GLY A 157 -1.54 -6.96 -3.69
N PRO A 158 -0.89 -6.98 -4.86
CA PRO A 158 0.36 -7.69 -5.05
C PRO A 158 1.49 -7.03 -4.24
N PRO A 159 2.62 -7.74 -4.00
CA PRO A 159 3.80 -7.14 -3.37
C PRO A 159 4.24 -5.87 -4.09
N SER A 160 4.14 -4.73 -3.43
CA SER A 160 4.44 -3.42 -4.01
C SER A 160 4.86 -2.43 -2.93
N THR A 161 5.93 -1.67 -3.17
CA THR A 161 6.33 -0.55 -2.30
C THR A 161 5.25 0.54 -2.21
N TYR A 162 4.42 0.65 -3.23
CA TYR A 162 3.28 1.56 -3.25
C TYR A 162 2.25 1.24 -2.15
N THR A 163 1.80 -0.01 -2.08
CA THR A 163 0.87 -0.44 -1.02
C THR A 163 1.53 -0.53 0.36
N MET A 164 2.83 -0.87 0.40
CA MET A 164 3.60 -0.81 1.66
C MET A 164 3.63 0.61 2.22
N TRP A 165 3.88 1.62 1.35
CA TRP A 165 3.83 3.02 1.78
C TRP A 165 2.44 3.43 2.26
N ALA A 166 1.38 3.10 1.54
CA ALA A 166 0.00 3.39 1.97
C ALA A 166 -0.31 2.77 3.33
N SER A 167 0.08 1.50 3.54
CA SER A 167 -0.07 0.78 4.81
C SER A 167 0.70 1.47 5.95
N TYR A 168 1.97 1.80 5.73
CA TYR A 168 2.82 2.48 6.71
C TYR A 168 2.29 3.89 7.04
N TYR A 169 2.00 4.68 6.00
CA TYR A 169 1.56 6.07 6.15
C TYR A 169 0.23 6.17 6.89
N GLY A 170 -0.77 5.40 6.45
CA GLY A 170 -2.12 5.40 7.02
C GLY A 170 -2.29 4.51 8.26
N ARG A 171 -1.28 3.69 8.61
CA ARG A 171 -1.39 2.61 9.60
C ARG A 171 -2.49 1.61 9.26
N VAL A 172 -2.68 1.36 7.97
CA VAL A 172 -3.72 0.49 7.44
C VAL A 172 -3.16 -0.92 7.28
N PRO A 173 -3.80 -1.96 7.86
CA PRO A 173 -3.38 -3.34 7.65
C PRO A 173 -3.43 -3.74 6.17
N LEU A 174 -2.35 -4.35 5.68
CA LEU A 174 -2.15 -4.77 4.30
C LEU A 174 -1.99 -6.29 4.21
N PHE A 175 -2.76 -6.91 3.32
CA PHE A 175 -2.50 -8.26 2.84
C PHE A 175 -1.82 -8.21 1.46
N MET A 176 -0.59 -8.72 1.38
CA MET A 176 0.13 -8.83 0.11
C MET A 176 -0.12 -10.21 -0.51
N ILE A 177 -0.73 -10.23 -1.70
CA ILE A 177 -0.97 -11.44 -2.48
C ILE A 177 0.38 -11.93 -3.04
N SER A 178 1.11 -12.72 -2.27
CA SER A 178 2.37 -13.34 -2.71
C SER A 178 2.14 -14.67 -3.42
N ASP A 179 1.08 -15.38 -3.06
CA ASP A 179 0.58 -16.59 -3.73
C ASP A 179 -0.88 -16.38 -4.11
N PRO A 180 -1.24 -16.41 -5.42
CA PRO A 180 -2.63 -16.25 -5.85
C PRO A 180 -3.55 -17.41 -5.44
N LYS A 181 -3.01 -18.52 -4.91
CA LYS A 181 -3.79 -19.65 -4.41
C LYS A 181 -4.00 -19.62 -2.89
N SER A 182 -3.34 -18.71 -2.18
CA SER A 182 -3.50 -18.62 -0.72
C SER A 182 -4.93 -18.24 -0.35
N ASP A 183 -5.34 -18.63 0.84
CA ASP A 183 -6.54 -18.13 1.46
C ASP A 183 -6.27 -16.76 2.09
N VAL A 184 -7.28 -15.90 2.11
CA VAL A 184 -7.24 -14.66 2.85
C VAL A 184 -8.12 -14.79 4.08
N SER A 185 -7.59 -14.36 5.21
CA SER A 185 -8.35 -14.08 6.43
C SER A 185 -7.93 -12.71 6.94
N MET A 186 -8.84 -11.98 7.55
CA MET A 186 -8.58 -10.65 8.10
C MET A 186 -7.47 -10.68 9.16
N GLN A 187 -7.23 -11.82 9.81
CA GLN A 187 -6.12 -12.03 10.74
C GLN A 187 -4.73 -11.97 10.06
N ASN A 188 -4.68 -12.18 8.75
CA ASN A 188 -3.44 -12.16 7.96
C ASN A 188 -3.04 -10.76 7.48
N PHE A 189 -3.90 -9.77 7.71
CA PHE A 189 -3.57 -8.38 7.44
C PHE A 189 -2.67 -7.80 8.53
N SER A 190 -1.65 -7.07 8.14
CA SER A 190 -0.73 -6.43 9.09
C SER A 190 -0.23 -5.10 8.56
N ILE A 191 -0.01 -4.14 9.47
CA ILE A 191 0.63 -2.87 9.12
C ILE A 191 2.08 -3.18 8.70
N LYS A 192 2.52 -2.60 7.58
CA LYS A 192 3.88 -2.80 7.07
C LYS A 192 4.80 -1.69 7.57
N THR A 193 6.01 -2.09 7.92
CA THR A 193 7.13 -1.18 8.14
C THR A 193 7.94 -1.06 6.85
N LEU A 194 8.50 0.11 6.57
CA LEU A 194 9.25 0.42 5.33
C LEU A 194 10.70 -0.04 5.42
#